data_f1800d67d155f4807912e54c83c49445
#
_entry.id   f1800d67d155f4807912e54c83c49445
#
_cell.length_a   1.000
_cell.length_b   1.000
_cell.length_c   1.000
_cell.angle_alpha   90.00
_cell.angle_beta   90.00
_cell.angle_gamma   90.00
#
_symmetry.space_group_name_H-M   'P 1'
#
loop_
_entity.id
_entity.type
_entity.pdbx_description
1 polymer ?
#
loop_
_entity_poly.entity_id
_entity_poly.type
_entity_poly.pdbx_seq_one_letter_code
_entity_poly.pdbx_strand_id
1 'polypeptide(L)'
;PNNLSVDDVVGHGTAVSLIIAGKPFGTWPGGVAPGANLVSARIIADKAPTDDGSGNGNEVNGALGLESIHRDLINRGARIMNNSWGGLYWTNPAATIPIANEYRNFIFANDGLVVFATGNESKANPSNMAALPSQPGTGGSLPAADLVRGWLAVAALDSDNPTQLASYSNACGQAMHYCLVAPGKVVTTGTND
;
A
#
# COMPACT_ATOMS: atom_id res chain seq x y z
N PRO A 1 6.62 12.30 13.65
CA PRO A 1 7.46 13.46 13.49
C PRO A 1 6.88 14.31 12.37
N ASN A 2 6.47 15.54 12.70
CA ASN A 2 5.94 16.46 11.70
C ASN A 2 7.12 17.02 10.89
N ASN A 3 7.51 16.31 9.85
CA ASN A 3 8.36 16.93 8.85
C ASN A 3 7.47 17.86 8.01
N LEU A 4 7.56 19.14 8.30
CA LEU A 4 6.87 20.20 7.56
C LEU A 4 7.60 20.56 6.25
N SER A 5 8.75 19.94 5.98
CA SER A 5 9.40 20.01 4.67
C SER A 5 8.50 19.38 3.63
N VAL A 6 8.25 20.10 2.56
CA VAL A 6 7.47 19.60 1.41
C VAL A 6 8.37 18.93 0.38
N ASP A 7 9.68 18.78 0.66
CA ASP A 7 10.60 18.08 -0.22
C ASP A 7 10.37 16.58 -0.16
N ASP A 8 10.27 15.96 -1.33
CA ASP A 8 10.25 14.52 -1.53
C ASP A 8 11.62 14.11 -2.14
N VAL A 9 12.59 13.87 -1.25
CA VAL A 9 13.98 13.60 -1.66
C VAL A 9 14.10 12.26 -2.39
N VAL A 10 13.25 11.30 -2.05
CA VAL A 10 13.24 9.96 -2.66
C VAL A 10 12.43 9.97 -3.97
N GLY A 11 11.39 10.79 -4.05
CA GLY A 11 10.56 10.93 -5.25
C GLY A 11 9.45 9.90 -5.40
N HIS A 12 9.50 8.78 -4.69
CA HIS A 12 8.55 7.68 -4.83
C HIS A 12 7.09 8.11 -4.58
N GLY A 13 6.81 8.84 -3.50
CA GLY A 13 5.46 9.34 -3.21
C GLY A 13 4.95 10.29 -4.27
N THR A 14 5.82 11.13 -4.81
CA THR A 14 5.52 12.04 -5.92
C THR A 14 5.19 11.25 -7.20
N ALA A 15 5.99 10.23 -7.56
CA ALA A 15 5.74 9.38 -8.72
C ALA A 15 4.38 8.67 -8.62
N VAL A 16 4.08 8.05 -7.48
CA VAL A 16 2.79 7.42 -7.22
C VAL A 16 1.64 8.43 -7.35
N SER A 17 1.79 9.61 -6.79
CA SER A 17 0.79 10.69 -6.85
C SER A 17 0.52 11.15 -8.28
N LEU A 18 1.57 11.26 -9.10
CA LEU A 18 1.46 11.60 -10.53
C LEU A 18 0.66 10.53 -11.28
N ILE A 19 0.94 9.25 -11.06
CA ILE A 19 0.20 8.16 -11.70
C ILE A 19 -1.27 8.18 -11.30
N ILE A 20 -1.58 8.49 -10.05
CA ILE A 20 -2.97 8.55 -9.58
C ILE A 20 -3.71 9.76 -10.16
N ALA A 21 -3.21 10.97 -9.93
CA ALA A 21 -3.96 12.21 -10.14
C ALA A 21 -3.15 13.36 -10.75
N GLY A 22 -2.01 13.08 -11.36
CA GLY A 22 -1.24 14.12 -12.03
C GLY A 22 -2.05 14.84 -13.10
N LYS A 23 -1.89 16.16 -13.19
CA LYS A 23 -2.59 16.96 -14.21
C LYS A 23 -1.93 16.76 -15.58
N PRO A 24 -2.69 16.81 -16.68
CA PRO A 24 -2.10 16.79 -18.01
C PRO A 24 -1.03 17.87 -18.20
N PHE A 25 0.06 17.51 -18.87
CA PHE A 25 1.15 18.43 -19.16
C PHE A 25 1.86 18.07 -20.45
N GLY A 26 1.97 19.01 -21.37
CA GLY A 26 2.55 18.75 -22.70
C GLY A 26 1.79 17.64 -23.44
N THR A 27 2.49 16.60 -23.83
CA THR A 27 1.91 15.41 -24.48
C THR A 27 1.46 14.34 -23.49
N TRP A 28 1.77 14.49 -22.21
CA TRP A 28 1.33 13.56 -21.19
C TRP A 28 -0.13 13.80 -20.82
N PRO A 29 -1.00 12.78 -20.89
CA PRO A 29 -2.44 12.94 -20.68
C PRO A 29 -2.83 13.14 -19.21
N GLY A 30 -1.90 12.98 -18.28
CA GLY A 30 -2.16 13.00 -16.84
C GLY A 30 -2.24 11.62 -16.23
N GLY A 31 -2.50 11.57 -14.93
CA GLY A 31 -2.73 10.34 -14.17
C GLY A 31 -4.08 9.69 -14.51
N VAL A 32 -4.33 8.54 -13.89
CA VAL A 32 -5.57 7.75 -14.12
C VAL A 32 -6.83 8.53 -13.70
N ALA A 33 -6.72 9.35 -12.65
CA ALA A 33 -7.81 10.16 -12.11
C ALA A 33 -7.37 11.63 -11.91
N PRO A 34 -7.13 12.40 -12.99
CA PRO A 34 -6.56 13.75 -12.89
C PRO A 34 -7.49 14.77 -12.21
N GLY A 35 -8.75 14.41 -11.99
CA GLY A 35 -9.73 15.19 -11.21
C GLY A 35 -9.75 14.87 -9.72
N ALA A 36 -9.04 13.84 -9.26
CA ALA A 36 -9.04 13.47 -7.86
C ALA A 36 -8.28 14.49 -7.00
N ASN A 37 -8.76 14.69 -5.77
CA ASN A 37 -8.03 15.43 -4.75
C ASN A 37 -7.15 14.47 -3.96
N LEU A 38 -5.88 14.82 -3.82
CA LEU A 38 -4.91 14.04 -3.06
C LEU A 38 -4.72 14.62 -1.67
N VAL A 39 -4.70 13.74 -0.68
CA VAL A 39 -4.25 14.04 0.69
C VAL A 39 -3.01 13.18 0.93
N SER A 40 -1.85 13.82 1.05
CA SER A 40 -0.60 13.13 1.30
C SER A 40 -0.39 12.89 2.80
N ALA A 41 -0.01 11.66 3.15
CA ALA A 41 0.43 11.30 4.49
C ALA A 41 1.82 10.69 4.40
N ARG A 42 2.82 11.37 4.95
CA ARG A 42 4.19 10.88 4.99
C ARG A 42 4.37 9.97 6.20
N ILE A 43 4.57 8.68 5.95
CA ILE A 43 4.74 7.65 6.97
C ILE A 43 6.14 7.04 7.00
N ILE A 44 6.95 7.29 5.96
CA ILE A 44 8.31 6.78 5.82
C ILE A 44 9.28 7.96 5.76
N ALA A 45 10.39 7.88 6.50
CA ALA A 45 11.41 8.91 6.49
C ALA A 45 12.26 8.84 5.20
N ASP A 46 12.87 9.98 4.79
CA ASP A 46 13.77 10.03 3.62
C ASP A 46 15.01 9.15 3.77
N LYS A 47 15.42 8.90 4.99
CA LYS A 47 16.46 7.92 5.28
C LYS A 47 15.77 6.58 5.51
N ALA A 48 15.81 5.73 4.51
CA ALA A 48 15.28 4.38 4.63
C ALA A 48 15.81 3.74 5.92
N PRO A 49 14.94 3.11 6.72
CA PRO A 49 15.40 2.12 7.67
C PRO A 49 16.20 1.08 6.87
N THR A 50 16.98 0.27 7.54
CA THR A 50 17.86 -0.76 6.96
C THR A 50 17.06 -1.81 6.17
N ASP A 51 16.37 -1.40 5.14
CA ASP A 51 15.80 -2.28 4.13
C ASP A 51 16.96 -2.76 3.27
N ASP A 52 17.33 -4.00 3.45
CA ASP A 52 18.41 -4.66 2.70
C ASP A 52 17.94 -5.15 1.32
N GLY A 53 16.72 -4.78 0.92
CA GLY A 53 16.11 -5.22 -0.33
C GLY A 53 15.72 -6.71 -0.34
N SER A 54 15.82 -7.40 0.80
CA SER A 54 15.43 -8.81 0.91
C SER A 54 13.89 -9.01 0.89
N GLY A 55 13.14 -7.92 1.00
CA GLY A 55 11.68 -7.94 1.19
C GLY A 55 11.26 -8.50 2.55
N ASN A 56 12.21 -8.73 3.45
CA ASN A 56 11.92 -9.18 4.80
C ASN A 56 11.62 -8.03 5.75
N GLY A 57 12.01 -6.79 5.40
CA GLY A 57 11.65 -5.57 6.12
C GLY A 57 11.89 -5.61 7.61
N ASN A 58 11.18 -4.75 8.33
CA ASN A 58 11.27 -4.69 9.78
C ASN A 58 10.17 -5.56 10.42
N GLU A 59 10.56 -6.43 11.36
CA GLU A 59 9.60 -7.17 12.16
C GLU A 59 8.86 -6.23 13.10
N VAL A 60 7.53 -6.36 13.12
CA VAL A 60 6.65 -5.61 14.01
C VAL A 60 5.95 -6.55 14.96
N ASN A 61 5.71 -6.10 16.19
CA ASN A 61 5.15 -6.92 17.26
C ASN A 61 3.76 -6.46 17.71
N GLY A 62 3.19 -5.47 17.05
CA GLY A 62 1.90 -4.89 17.42
C GLY A 62 1.53 -3.72 16.51
N ALA A 63 0.70 -2.82 17.02
CA ALA A 63 0.24 -1.63 16.33
C ALA A 63 1.39 -0.80 15.73
N LEU A 64 1.15 -0.25 14.53
CA LEU A 64 2.13 0.54 13.78
C LEU A 64 2.15 2.02 14.19
N GLY A 65 1.14 2.47 14.94
CA GLY A 65 0.97 3.87 15.32
C GLY A 65 0.35 4.74 14.24
N LEU A 66 -0.34 4.15 13.27
CA LEU A 66 -0.93 4.87 12.13
C LEU A 66 -2.35 5.40 12.41
N GLU A 67 -2.96 5.06 13.53
CA GLU A 67 -4.35 5.42 13.83
C GLU A 67 -4.62 6.93 13.75
N SER A 68 -3.71 7.75 14.27
CA SER A 68 -3.85 9.22 14.21
C SER A 68 -3.80 9.75 12.79
N ILE A 69 -2.95 9.16 11.95
CA ILE A 69 -2.81 9.50 10.54
C ILE A 69 -4.09 9.12 9.78
N HIS A 70 -4.60 7.91 10.01
CA HIS A 70 -5.85 7.46 9.38
C HIS A 70 -7.03 8.34 9.78
N ARG A 71 -7.11 8.77 11.05
CA ARG A 71 -8.13 9.72 11.51
C ARG A 71 -8.01 11.08 10.81
N ASP A 72 -6.81 11.58 10.61
CA ASP A 72 -6.59 12.83 9.88
C ASP A 72 -6.99 12.70 8.40
N LEU A 73 -6.73 11.56 7.77
CA LEU A 73 -7.19 11.28 6.42
C LEU A 73 -8.73 11.27 6.34
N ILE A 74 -9.41 10.64 7.30
CA ILE A 74 -10.88 10.65 7.40
C ILE A 74 -11.41 12.08 7.54
N ASN A 75 -10.82 12.88 8.42
CA ASN A 75 -11.22 14.26 8.67
C ASN A 75 -11.04 15.16 7.43
N ARG A 76 -10.12 14.79 6.55
CA ARG A 76 -9.90 15.46 5.26
C ARG A 76 -10.75 14.90 4.11
N GLY A 77 -11.65 13.97 4.40
CA GLY A 77 -12.58 13.39 3.43
C GLY A 77 -12.00 12.30 2.55
N ALA A 78 -10.83 11.74 2.88
CA ALA A 78 -10.27 10.64 2.12
C ALA A 78 -11.17 9.40 2.21
N ARG A 79 -11.45 8.79 1.04
CA ARG A 79 -12.25 7.57 0.91
C ARG A 79 -11.43 6.39 0.38
N ILE A 80 -10.32 6.68 -0.30
CA ILE A 80 -9.40 5.68 -0.83
C ILE A 80 -8.03 5.96 -0.21
N MET A 81 -7.42 4.92 0.35
CA MET A 81 -6.08 4.96 0.93
C MET A 81 -5.17 4.10 0.07
N ASN A 82 -4.28 4.74 -0.71
CA ASN A 82 -3.28 4.02 -1.49
C ASN A 82 -2.01 3.81 -0.67
N ASN A 83 -1.58 2.57 -0.56
CA ASN A 83 -0.40 2.12 0.18
C ASN A 83 0.58 1.42 -0.77
N SER A 84 1.41 2.21 -1.45
CA SER A 84 2.49 1.72 -2.30
C SER A 84 3.78 1.54 -1.49
N TRP A 85 3.68 0.84 -0.38
CA TRP A 85 4.79 0.55 0.54
C TRP A 85 4.63 -0.84 1.13
N GLY A 86 5.71 -1.39 1.66
CA GLY A 86 5.75 -2.71 2.27
C GLY A 86 6.93 -2.83 3.22
N GLY A 87 7.52 -4.02 3.31
CA GLY A 87 8.69 -4.26 4.13
C GLY A 87 8.41 -4.46 5.63
N LEU A 88 7.13 -4.47 6.05
CA LEU A 88 6.76 -4.89 7.40
C LEU A 88 6.27 -6.33 7.40
N TYR A 89 6.73 -7.10 8.35
CA TYR A 89 6.27 -8.47 8.59
C TYR A 89 6.15 -8.74 10.09
N TRP A 90 5.45 -9.80 10.44
CA TRP A 90 5.39 -10.32 11.79
C TRP A 90 5.24 -11.83 11.76
N THR A 91 5.89 -12.45 12.72
CA THR A 91 5.82 -13.89 12.97
C THR A 91 4.93 -14.23 14.17
N ASN A 92 4.76 -13.25 15.08
CA ASN A 92 3.87 -13.39 16.24
C ASN A 92 2.41 -13.12 15.83
N PRO A 93 1.52 -14.14 15.84
CA PRO A 93 0.12 -13.96 15.47
C PRO A 93 -0.64 -12.94 16.31
N ALA A 94 -0.18 -12.63 17.52
CA ALA A 94 -0.80 -11.63 18.38
C ALA A 94 -0.69 -10.20 17.81
N ALA A 95 0.23 -9.95 16.90
CA ALA A 95 0.40 -8.64 16.24
C ALA A 95 -0.73 -8.32 15.25
N THR A 96 -1.40 -9.34 14.70
CA THR A 96 -2.41 -9.15 13.64
C THR A 96 -3.58 -8.28 14.09
N ILE A 97 -4.10 -8.50 15.30
CA ILE A 97 -5.24 -7.73 15.84
C ILE A 97 -4.91 -6.24 16.02
N PRO A 98 -3.84 -5.86 16.73
CA PRO A 98 -3.48 -4.45 16.89
C PRO A 98 -3.30 -3.72 15.56
N ILE A 99 -2.63 -4.35 14.58
CA ILE A 99 -2.43 -3.78 13.24
C ILE A 99 -3.78 -3.61 12.52
N ALA A 100 -4.63 -4.64 12.52
CA ALA A 100 -5.94 -4.59 11.89
C ALA A 100 -6.84 -3.49 12.47
N ASN A 101 -6.77 -3.26 13.78
CA ASN A 101 -7.57 -2.24 14.45
C ASN A 101 -7.27 -0.82 13.96
N GLU A 102 -6.04 -0.53 13.51
CA GLU A 102 -5.68 0.78 12.96
C GLU A 102 -6.42 1.10 11.66
N TYR A 103 -6.85 0.09 10.90
CA TYR A 103 -7.56 0.25 9.61
C TYR A 103 -9.09 0.18 9.76
N ARG A 104 -9.60 -0.42 10.84
CA ARG A 104 -11.05 -0.66 11.00
C ARG A 104 -11.88 0.60 10.91
N ASN A 105 -11.45 1.67 11.56
CA ASN A 105 -12.20 2.92 11.53
C ASN A 105 -12.27 3.52 10.12
N PHE A 106 -11.20 3.45 9.35
CA PHE A 106 -11.19 3.91 7.96
C PHE A 106 -12.16 3.11 7.09
N ILE A 107 -12.24 1.81 7.27
CA ILE A 107 -13.10 0.92 6.47
C ILE A 107 -14.55 0.99 6.93
N PHE A 108 -14.82 0.83 8.23
CA PHE A 108 -16.19 0.62 8.73
C PHE A 108 -16.92 1.91 9.04
N ALA A 109 -16.27 2.90 9.64
CA ALA A 109 -16.91 4.17 9.98
C ALA A 109 -16.87 5.18 8.84
N ASN A 110 -15.87 5.08 7.96
CA ASN A 110 -15.68 6.01 6.84
C ASN A 110 -16.09 5.42 5.48
N ASP A 111 -16.54 4.16 5.44
CA ASP A 111 -16.82 3.42 4.20
C ASP A 111 -15.65 3.52 3.19
N GLY A 112 -14.44 3.35 3.71
CA GLY A 112 -13.20 3.57 2.99
C GLY A 112 -12.68 2.30 2.31
N LEU A 113 -11.90 2.49 1.25
CA LEU A 113 -11.15 1.45 0.55
C LEU A 113 -9.66 1.61 0.83
N VAL A 114 -9.03 0.55 1.30
CA VAL A 114 -7.59 0.44 1.51
C VAL A 114 -6.99 -0.39 0.38
N VAL A 115 -6.02 0.16 -0.33
CA VAL A 115 -5.34 -0.49 -1.47
C VAL A 115 -3.87 -0.67 -1.13
N PHE A 116 -3.36 -1.90 -1.26
CA PHE A 116 -1.95 -2.22 -1.04
C PHE A 116 -1.30 -2.86 -2.26
N ALA A 117 -0.07 -2.47 -2.58
CA ALA A 117 0.78 -3.24 -3.48
C ALA A 117 1.14 -4.58 -2.83
N THR A 118 1.15 -5.67 -3.61
CA THR A 118 1.51 -7.00 -3.11
C THR A 118 2.97 -7.10 -2.68
N GLY A 119 3.85 -6.31 -3.28
CA GLY A 119 5.30 -6.29 -3.06
C GLY A 119 6.09 -6.65 -4.32
N ASN A 120 7.41 -6.45 -4.27
CA ASN A 120 8.33 -6.52 -5.40
C ASN A 120 9.46 -7.56 -5.21
N GLU A 121 9.22 -8.64 -4.48
CA GLU A 121 10.22 -9.61 -4.07
C GLU A 121 10.06 -10.97 -4.79
N SER A 122 9.27 -11.04 -5.86
CA SER A 122 8.99 -12.26 -6.64
C SER A 122 8.46 -13.43 -5.79
N LYS A 123 7.71 -13.14 -4.73
CA LYS A 123 7.19 -14.13 -3.78
C LYS A 123 5.82 -14.68 -4.24
N ALA A 124 5.53 -15.92 -3.82
CA ALA A 124 4.24 -16.55 -4.08
C ALA A 124 3.08 -15.93 -3.29
N ASN A 125 3.37 -15.19 -2.22
CA ASN A 125 2.38 -14.50 -1.38
C ASN A 125 2.70 -13.01 -1.29
N PRO A 126 1.69 -12.18 -1.09
CA PRO A 126 1.89 -10.75 -0.83
C PRO A 126 2.63 -10.51 0.49
N SER A 127 3.08 -9.26 0.71
CA SER A 127 3.54 -8.82 2.02
C SER A 127 2.45 -9.03 3.08
N ASN A 128 2.85 -9.14 4.36
CA ASN A 128 1.88 -9.31 5.45
C ASN A 128 0.87 -8.15 5.49
N MET A 129 1.31 -6.93 5.16
CA MET A 129 0.42 -5.77 5.08
C MET A 129 -0.62 -5.93 3.96
N ALA A 130 -0.21 -6.25 2.74
CA ALA A 130 -1.14 -6.44 1.62
C ALA A 130 -2.10 -7.62 1.86
N ALA A 131 -1.65 -8.64 2.56
CA ALA A 131 -2.44 -9.81 2.93
C ALA A 131 -3.02 -9.75 4.36
N LEU A 132 -3.14 -8.56 4.98
CA LEU A 132 -3.58 -8.42 6.36
C LEU A 132 -4.91 -9.13 6.68
N PRO A 133 -5.96 -9.10 5.82
CA PRO A 133 -7.19 -9.83 6.07
C PRO A 133 -7.01 -11.36 6.19
N SER A 134 -5.95 -11.90 5.60
CA SER A 134 -5.63 -13.34 5.60
C SER A 134 -4.53 -13.71 6.61
N GLN A 135 -4.05 -12.75 7.40
CA GLN A 135 -3.01 -13.03 8.39
C GLN A 135 -3.58 -13.78 9.61
N PRO A 136 -2.88 -14.84 10.07
CA PRO A 136 -3.33 -15.57 11.22
C PRO A 136 -3.24 -14.74 12.49
N GLY A 137 -4.20 -14.95 13.36
CA GLY A 137 -4.18 -14.54 14.76
C GLY A 137 -3.84 -15.71 15.68
N THR A 138 -3.85 -15.46 16.97
CA THR A 138 -3.63 -16.49 17.98
C THR A 138 -4.63 -17.64 17.81
N GLY A 139 -4.15 -18.87 17.89
CA GLY A 139 -4.96 -20.08 17.76
C GLY A 139 -5.43 -20.37 16.33
N GLY A 140 -4.81 -19.76 15.30
CA GLY A 140 -5.14 -20.00 13.90
C GLY A 140 -6.42 -19.30 13.41
N SER A 141 -6.98 -18.39 14.22
CA SER A 141 -8.07 -17.51 13.80
C SER A 141 -7.63 -16.57 12.66
N LEU A 142 -8.60 -16.00 11.94
CA LEU A 142 -8.37 -14.90 10.97
C LEU A 142 -9.04 -13.62 11.49
N PRO A 143 -8.43 -12.93 12.47
CA PRO A 143 -9.08 -11.85 13.20
C PRO A 143 -9.27 -10.56 12.39
N ALA A 144 -8.63 -10.47 11.22
CA ALA A 144 -8.72 -9.35 10.30
C ALA A 144 -9.57 -9.66 9.05
N ALA A 145 -10.21 -10.84 8.98
CA ALA A 145 -10.99 -11.26 7.80
C ALA A 145 -12.14 -10.31 7.46
N ASP A 146 -12.68 -9.59 8.44
CA ASP A 146 -13.73 -8.58 8.25
C ASP A 146 -13.27 -7.38 7.42
N LEU A 147 -11.97 -7.11 7.36
CA LEU A 147 -11.40 -6.01 6.55
C LEU A 147 -11.56 -6.22 5.04
N VAL A 148 -11.80 -7.46 4.58
CA VAL A 148 -11.97 -7.78 3.15
C VAL A 148 -13.00 -6.88 2.47
N ARG A 149 -14.04 -6.43 3.17
CA ARG A 149 -15.05 -5.55 2.59
C ARG A 149 -14.51 -4.21 2.06
N GLY A 150 -13.37 -3.74 2.55
CA GLY A 150 -12.72 -2.49 2.15
C GLY A 150 -11.23 -2.65 1.91
N TRP A 151 -10.78 -3.84 1.50
CA TRP A 151 -9.38 -4.14 1.28
C TRP A 151 -9.11 -4.65 -0.11
N LEU A 152 -8.05 -4.16 -0.75
CA LEU A 152 -7.64 -4.58 -2.07
C LEU A 152 -6.11 -4.72 -2.12
N ALA A 153 -5.64 -5.90 -2.49
CA ALA A 153 -4.25 -6.12 -2.87
C ALA A 153 -4.10 -5.99 -4.39
N VAL A 154 -2.98 -5.44 -4.86
CA VAL A 154 -2.74 -5.24 -6.31
C VAL A 154 -1.35 -5.76 -6.66
N ALA A 155 -1.32 -6.76 -7.56
CA ALA A 155 -0.10 -7.29 -8.14
C ALA A 155 0.21 -6.64 -9.49
N ALA A 156 1.48 -6.63 -9.88
CA ALA A 156 1.93 -6.02 -11.12
C ALA A 156 1.92 -7.02 -12.28
N LEU A 157 1.24 -6.67 -13.39
CA LEU A 157 1.34 -7.40 -14.65
C LEU A 157 2.59 -6.97 -15.42
N ASP A 158 3.17 -7.91 -16.15
CA ASP A 158 4.13 -7.59 -17.18
C ASP A 158 3.45 -6.78 -18.29
N SER A 159 3.92 -5.56 -18.53
CA SER A 159 3.30 -4.67 -19.52
C SER A 159 3.55 -5.13 -20.95
N ASP A 160 4.60 -5.91 -21.19
CA ASP A 160 4.94 -6.47 -22.50
C ASP A 160 4.21 -7.83 -22.72
N ASN A 161 3.83 -8.52 -21.64
CA ASN A 161 3.03 -9.73 -21.69
C ASN A 161 1.95 -9.74 -20.59
N PRO A 162 0.81 -9.07 -20.79
CA PRO A 162 -0.21 -8.84 -19.76
C PRO A 162 -1.00 -10.09 -19.35
N THR A 163 -0.58 -11.26 -19.81
CA THR A 163 -1.09 -12.56 -19.33
C THR A 163 -0.26 -13.13 -18.18
N GLN A 164 0.84 -12.47 -17.82
CA GLN A 164 1.76 -12.89 -16.76
C GLN A 164 2.01 -11.76 -15.77
N LEU A 165 2.38 -12.12 -14.55
CA LEU A 165 2.89 -11.16 -13.59
C LEU A 165 4.27 -10.66 -14.03
N ALA A 166 4.57 -9.42 -13.72
CA ALA A 166 5.92 -8.89 -13.81
C ALA A 166 6.87 -9.74 -12.96
N SER A 167 8.08 -9.96 -13.45
CA SER A 167 9.04 -10.89 -12.80
C SER A 167 9.37 -10.52 -11.35
N TYR A 168 9.26 -9.25 -10.99
CA TYR A 168 9.49 -8.77 -9.63
C TYR A 168 8.25 -8.86 -8.74
N SER A 169 7.04 -8.95 -9.32
CA SER A 169 5.81 -8.86 -8.53
C SER A 169 5.62 -10.05 -7.60
N ASN A 170 5.21 -9.77 -6.38
CA ASN A 170 4.61 -10.82 -5.55
C ASN A 170 3.26 -11.22 -6.16
N ALA A 171 2.95 -12.51 -6.08
CA ALA A 171 1.65 -13.02 -6.53
C ALA A 171 0.54 -12.70 -5.50
N CYS A 172 -0.71 -12.87 -5.92
CA CYS A 172 -1.88 -12.71 -5.05
C CYS A 172 -1.94 -13.73 -3.90
N GLY A 173 -1.45 -14.95 -4.12
CA GLY A 173 -1.30 -15.97 -3.09
C GLY A 173 -2.47 -16.06 -2.12
N GLN A 174 -2.20 -15.91 -0.84
CA GLN A 174 -3.22 -15.95 0.23
C GLN A 174 -4.24 -14.80 0.17
N ALA A 175 -4.00 -13.75 -0.62
CA ALA A 175 -4.92 -12.63 -0.81
C ALA A 175 -5.82 -12.79 -2.07
N MET A 176 -5.84 -13.93 -2.74
CA MET A 176 -6.49 -14.13 -4.05
C MET A 176 -7.96 -13.69 -4.10
N HIS A 177 -8.68 -13.72 -2.99
CA HIS A 177 -10.11 -13.37 -2.94
C HIS A 177 -10.37 -11.84 -2.92
N TYR A 178 -9.34 -11.03 -2.70
CA TYR A 178 -9.41 -9.57 -2.69
C TYR A 178 -8.20 -8.96 -3.39
N CYS A 179 -7.68 -9.64 -4.40
CA CYS A 179 -6.52 -9.22 -5.18
C CYS A 179 -6.92 -8.95 -6.63
N LEU A 180 -6.37 -7.88 -7.16
CA LEU A 180 -6.42 -7.56 -8.57
C LEU A 180 -5.01 -7.51 -9.15
N VAL A 181 -4.93 -7.37 -10.46
CA VAL A 181 -3.70 -7.12 -11.19
C VAL A 181 -3.81 -5.80 -11.97
N ALA A 182 -2.71 -5.08 -12.06
CA ALA A 182 -2.62 -3.83 -12.82
C ALA A 182 -1.31 -3.78 -13.60
N PRO A 183 -1.20 -2.99 -14.67
CA PRO A 183 0.06 -2.82 -15.40
C PRO A 183 1.19 -2.44 -14.45
N GLY A 184 2.30 -3.19 -14.49
CA GLY A 184 3.45 -2.99 -13.61
C GLY A 184 4.45 -1.96 -14.11
N LYS A 185 4.21 -1.39 -15.29
CA LYS A 185 5.12 -0.45 -15.93
C LYS A 185 4.33 0.67 -16.57
N VAL A 186 4.64 1.88 -16.18
CA VAL A 186 4.02 3.10 -16.75
C VAL A 186 5.11 4.10 -17.12
N VAL A 187 4.81 4.96 -18.08
CA VAL A 187 5.68 6.08 -18.46
C VAL A 187 5.09 7.35 -17.86
N THR A 188 5.90 8.06 -17.09
CA THR A 188 5.55 9.36 -16.50
C THR A 188 6.55 10.42 -16.95
N THR A 189 6.20 11.69 -16.81
CA THR A 189 7.04 12.82 -17.24
C THR A 189 7.79 13.45 -16.10
N GLY A 190 8.42 12.75 -15.25
CA GLY A 190 9.15 13.61 -14.36
C GLY A 190 9.67 13.13 -13.05
N THR A 191 9.97 11.90 -12.92
CA THR A 191 10.73 11.48 -11.76
C THR A 191 11.83 10.52 -12.17
N ASN A 192 12.84 10.40 -11.31
CA ASN A 192 14.01 9.57 -11.53
C ASN A 192 13.89 8.21 -10.83
N ASP A 193 12.70 7.71 -10.56
CA ASP A 193 12.50 6.38 -9.99
C ASP A 193 12.48 5.29 -11.05
#